data_857788bac0f8b0d11ff4613edf972c5d
#
_entry.id   857788bac0f8b0d11ff4613edf972c5d
#
_cell.length_a   1.000
_cell.length_b   1.000
_cell.length_c   1.000
_cell.angle_alpha   90.00
_cell.angle_beta   90.00
_cell.angle_gamma   90.00
#
_symmetry.space_group_name_H-M   'P 1'
#
loop_
_entity.id
_entity.type
_entity.pdbx_description
1 polymer ?
#
loop_
_entity_poly.entity_id
_entity_poly.type
_entity_poly.pdbx_seq_one_letter_code
_entity_poly.pdbx_strand_id
1 'polypeptide(L)'
;DMTGLSILARRIEDEPGNWTRFVIIGPRPVGQLDKLPRTTPVPGHTGADKTSMLFTLPDKSGALSGVLSLLAEHKINMRKLESRPLRGQCWKYVFFTDVECDLTAPQYEDLLQKLAETCTSFRILGSYATGPQLDRIGLDDVEDGHA
;
A
#
# COMPACT_ATOMS: atom_id res chain seq x y z
N ASP A 1 18.19 -13.27 -24.74
CA ASP A 1 19.26 -12.77 -23.88
C ASP A 1 19.76 -11.43 -24.47
N MET A 2 19.34 -10.29 -23.88
CA MET A 2 19.71 -8.94 -24.37
C MET A 2 21.09 -8.48 -23.89
N THR A 3 21.74 -9.20 -23.01
CA THR A 3 22.98 -8.76 -22.34
C THR A 3 24.19 -9.63 -22.61
N GLY A 4 24.02 -10.84 -23.14
CA GLY A 4 25.11 -11.81 -23.31
C GLY A 4 25.75 -12.28 -22.00
N LEU A 5 25.13 -11.98 -20.84
CA LEU A 5 25.63 -12.35 -19.52
C LEU A 5 25.05 -13.69 -19.08
N SER A 6 25.86 -14.47 -18.39
CA SER A 6 25.44 -15.72 -17.76
C SER A 6 25.19 -15.56 -16.28
N ILE A 7 24.08 -16.14 -15.77
CA ILE A 7 23.82 -16.17 -14.33
C ILE A 7 24.72 -17.21 -13.70
N LEU A 8 25.64 -16.81 -12.82
CA LEU A 8 26.59 -17.70 -12.15
C LEU A 8 26.00 -18.34 -10.90
N ALA A 9 25.16 -17.60 -10.17
CA ALA A 9 24.48 -18.12 -8.98
C ALA A 9 23.11 -17.46 -8.82
N ARG A 10 22.14 -18.21 -8.29
CA ARG A 10 20.79 -17.74 -7.95
C ARG A 10 20.61 -17.85 -6.45
N ARG A 11 19.66 -17.07 -5.87
CA ARG A 11 19.32 -17.09 -4.45
C ARG A 11 20.56 -16.82 -3.58
N ILE A 12 21.20 -15.70 -3.85
CA ILE A 12 22.40 -15.24 -3.14
C ILE A 12 22.09 -14.34 -1.95
N GLU A 13 20.81 -14.14 -1.68
CA GLU A 13 20.32 -13.38 -0.52
C GLU A 13 20.57 -14.15 0.78
N ASP A 14 21.05 -13.47 1.82
CA ASP A 14 21.26 -14.03 3.16
C ASP A 14 19.93 -14.32 3.88
N GLU A 15 18.89 -13.55 3.56
CA GLU A 15 17.56 -13.64 4.17
C GLU A 15 16.51 -13.98 3.11
N PRO A 16 16.03 -15.23 3.04
CA PRO A 16 15.05 -15.65 2.00
C PRO A 16 13.69 -14.97 2.12
N GLY A 17 13.41 -14.30 3.25
CA GLY A 17 12.20 -13.51 3.49
C GLY A 17 12.33 -12.03 3.15
N ASN A 18 13.39 -11.60 2.47
CA ASN A 18 13.60 -10.18 2.14
C ASN A 18 12.80 -9.77 0.89
N TRP A 19 11.66 -9.13 1.12
CA TRP A 19 10.73 -8.72 0.06
C TRP A 19 10.83 -7.22 -0.24
N THR A 20 10.91 -6.87 -1.52
CA THR A 20 10.79 -5.48 -1.99
C THR A 20 9.38 -5.25 -2.50
N ARG A 21 8.69 -4.24 -1.94
CA ARG A 21 7.38 -3.82 -2.41
C ARG A 21 7.50 -2.68 -3.41
N PHE A 22 6.91 -2.85 -4.57
CA PHE A 22 6.78 -1.82 -5.59
C PHE A 22 5.38 -1.23 -5.58
N VAL A 23 5.29 0.08 -5.84
CA VAL A 23 4.02 0.80 -5.99
C VAL A 23 4.01 1.47 -7.35
N ILE A 24 2.94 1.26 -8.11
CA ILE A 24 2.72 1.95 -9.39
C ILE A 24 2.00 3.25 -9.09
N ILE A 25 2.59 4.38 -9.50
CA ILE A 25 2.04 5.71 -9.30
C ILE A 25 1.53 6.24 -10.64
N GLY A 26 0.32 6.78 -10.68
CA GLY A 26 -0.27 7.38 -11.86
C GLY A 26 -0.97 8.71 -11.56
N PRO A 27 -1.15 9.58 -12.57
CA PRO A 27 -1.80 10.87 -12.40
C PRO A 27 -3.32 10.78 -12.25
N ARG A 28 -3.92 9.59 -12.40
CA ARG A 28 -5.36 9.35 -12.35
C ARG A 28 -5.77 8.61 -11.09
N PRO A 29 -6.95 8.90 -10.52
CA PRO A 29 -7.55 8.08 -9.46
C PRO A 29 -7.70 6.62 -9.94
N VAL A 30 -7.56 5.68 -9.00
CA VAL A 30 -7.61 4.23 -9.29
C VAL A 30 -8.90 3.81 -10.01
N GLY A 31 -10.05 4.41 -9.70
CA GLY A 31 -11.33 4.14 -10.38
C GLY A 31 -11.38 4.51 -11.87
N GLN A 32 -10.38 5.26 -12.38
CA GLN A 32 -10.23 5.57 -13.80
C GLN A 32 -9.16 4.72 -14.49
N LEU A 33 -8.49 3.84 -13.77
CA LEU A 33 -7.46 2.94 -14.27
C LEU A 33 -8.04 1.64 -14.87
N ASP A 34 -9.36 1.51 -14.93
CA ASP A 34 -10.03 0.30 -15.48
C ASP A 34 -9.70 0.00 -16.94
N LYS A 35 -9.04 0.94 -17.63
CA LYS A 35 -8.58 0.78 -19.03
C LYS A 35 -7.10 0.43 -19.17
N LEU A 36 -6.33 0.40 -18.10
CA LEU A 36 -4.99 -0.18 -18.16
C LEU A 36 -5.13 -1.70 -18.20
N PRO A 37 -4.34 -2.41 -19.03
CA PRO A 37 -4.32 -3.86 -18.98
C PRO A 37 -3.96 -4.24 -17.54
N ARG A 38 -4.93 -4.76 -16.82
CA ARG A 38 -4.69 -5.38 -15.52
C ARG A 38 -3.70 -6.50 -15.78
N THR A 39 -2.51 -6.36 -15.25
CA THR A 39 -1.64 -7.53 -15.10
C THR A 39 -2.51 -8.59 -14.44
N THR A 40 -2.81 -9.65 -15.20
CA THR A 40 -3.67 -10.79 -14.88
C THR A 40 -4.47 -10.67 -13.57
N PRO A 41 -5.82 -10.71 -13.62
CA PRO A 41 -6.63 -10.72 -12.41
C PRO A 41 -6.11 -11.85 -11.52
N VAL A 42 -5.68 -11.54 -10.31
CA VAL A 42 -5.42 -12.58 -9.32
C VAL A 42 -6.77 -13.28 -9.10
N PRO A 43 -6.89 -14.60 -9.39
CA PRO A 43 -8.13 -15.30 -9.20
C PRO A 43 -8.62 -15.13 -7.77
N GLY A 44 -9.82 -14.57 -7.59
CA GLY A 44 -10.44 -14.35 -6.29
C GLY A 44 -10.44 -12.90 -5.77
N HIS A 45 -9.80 -11.94 -6.46
CA HIS A 45 -9.81 -10.53 -6.05
C HIS A 45 -10.59 -9.69 -7.08
N THR A 46 -11.84 -9.37 -6.76
CA THR A 46 -12.76 -8.63 -7.65
C THR A 46 -12.90 -7.15 -7.30
N GLY A 47 -12.07 -6.59 -6.40
CA GLY A 47 -12.18 -5.20 -5.95
C GLY A 47 -10.89 -4.65 -5.34
N ALA A 48 -10.91 -3.37 -4.97
CA ALA A 48 -9.88 -2.78 -4.13
C ALA A 48 -10.05 -3.33 -2.70
N ASP A 49 -8.98 -3.88 -2.15
CA ASP A 49 -8.95 -4.46 -0.80
C ASP A 49 -7.94 -3.76 0.11
N LYS A 50 -7.26 -2.74 -0.43
CA LYS A 50 -6.23 -1.99 0.26
C LYS A 50 -6.29 -0.51 -0.09
N THR A 51 -6.12 0.34 0.92
CA THR A 51 -5.98 1.79 0.74
C THR A 51 -4.67 2.26 1.34
N SER A 52 -3.92 3.05 0.55
CA SER A 52 -2.80 3.85 1.05
C SER A 52 -3.25 5.27 1.30
N MET A 53 -2.91 5.80 2.46
CA MET A 53 -3.23 7.17 2.85
C MET A 53 -2.05 7.84 3.55
N LEU A 54 -2.06 9.16 3.59
CA LEU A 54 -1.15 9.96 4.37
C LEU A 54 -1.91 10.96 5.23
N PHE A 55 -1.36 11.28 6.39
CA PHE A 55 -1.93 12.30 7.26
C PHE A 55 -0.85 12.98 8.11
N THR A 56 -1.16 14.18 8.57
CA THR A 56 -0.40 14.90 9.59
C THR A 56 -1.28 15.13 10.80
N LEU A 57 -0.67 15.24 11.97
CA LEU A 57 -1.39 15.36 13.24
C LEU A 57 -1.04 16.67 13.95
N PRO A 58 -1.96 17.18 14.76
CA PRO A 58 -1.61 18.25 15.69
C PRO A 58 -0.58 17.75 16.71
N ASP A 59 0.34 18.62 17.11
CA ASP A 59 1.36 18.31 18.12
C ASP A 59 0.73 18.33 19.53
N LYS A 60 0.08 17.22 19.86
CA LYS A 60 -0.54 17.01 21.18
C LYS A 60 -0.53 15.54 21.57
N SER A 61 -0.50 15.28 22.87
CA SER A 61 -0.61 13.93 23.41
C SER A 61 -1.89 13.24 22.92
N GLY A 62 -1.77 11.96 22.52
CA GLY A 62 -2.89 11.15 22.07
C GLY A 62 -3.36 11.39 20.62
N ALA A 63 -2.77 12.34 19.87
CA ALA A 63 -3.21 12.64 18.51
C ALA A 63 -3.18 11.40 17.59
N LEU A 64 -2.09 10.62 17.62
CA LEU A 64 -1.99 9.38 16.85
C LEU A 64 -2.97 8.31 17.36
N SER A 65 -3.11 8.18 18.66
CA SER A 65 -4.06 7.25 19.29
C SER A 65 -5.49 7.50 18.82
N GLY A 66 -5.91 8.76 18.65
CA GLY A 66 -7.22 9.09 18.11
C GLY A 66 -7.47 8.51 16.72
N VAL A 67 -6.51 8.62 15.81
CA VAL A 67 -6.61 8.02 14.47
C VAL A 67 -6.67 6.50 14.54
N LEU A 68 -5.80 5.88 15.38
CA LEU A 68 -5.77 4.42 15.52
C LEU A 68 -7.09 3.89 16.13
N SER A 69 -7.68 4.60 17.07
CA SER A 69 -8.97 4.24 17.67
C SER A 69 -10.09 4.27 16.65
N LEU A 70 -10.16 5.30 15.80
CA LEU A 70 -11.15 5.39 14.72
C LEU A 70 -11.07 4.20 13.76
N LEU A 71 -9.86 3.79 13.37
CA LEU A 71 -9.66 2.60 12.52
C LEU A 71 -10.09 1.32 13.25
N ALA A 72 -9.75 1.19 14.53
CA ALA A 72 -10.10 0.03 15.35
C ALA A 72 -11.62 -0.11 15.57
N GLU A 73 -12.34 0.99 15.82
CA GLU A 73 -13.80 1.02 15.95
C GLU A 73 -14.50 0.49 14.69
N HIS A 74 -13.93 0.77 13.52
CA HIS A 74 -14.42 0.27 12.24
C HIS A 74 -13.85 -1.09 11.85
N LYS A 75 -13.11 -1.75 12.77
CA LYS A 75 -12.46 -3.07 12.56
C LYS A 75 -11.53 -3.12 11.34
N ILE A 76 -10.90 -1.99 11.04
CA ILE A 76 -9.98 -1.86 9.91
C ILE A 76 -8.59 -2.25 10.37
N ASN A 77 -8.01 -3.26 9.72
CA ASN A 77 -6.64 -3.69 9.96
C ASN A 77 -5.64 -2.78 9.24
N MET A 78 -4.57 -2.43 9.95
CA MET A 78 -3.47 -1.62 9.41
C MET A 78 -2.24 -2.49 9.18
N ARG A 79 -1.70 -2.45 7.96
CA ARG A 79 -0.51 -3.22 7.57
C ARG A 79 0.78 -2.43 7.63
N LYS A 80 0.68 -1.12 7.54
CA LYS A 80 1.84 -0.23 7.55
C LYS A 80 1.52 1.05 8.28
N LEU A 81 2.47 1.48 9.12
CA LEU A 81 2.52 2.83 9.68
C LEU A 81 3.97 3.29 9.66
N GLU A 82 4.24 4.33 8.91
CA GLU A 82 5.58 4.90 8.77
C GLU A 82 5.51 6.41 8.95
N SER A 83 6.33 6.97 9.82
CA SER A 83 6.43 8.41 10.00
C SER A 83 7.69 8.95 9.31
N ARG A 84 7.55 10.11 8.65
CA ARG A 84 8.66 10.83 8.05
C ARG A 84 8.62 12.30 8.46
N PRO A 85 9.79 12.91 8.76
CA PRO A 85 9.85 14.34 9.03
C PRO A 85 9.34 15.15 7.85
N LEU A 86 8.55 16.18 8.12
CA LEU A 86 8.09 17.10 7.08
C LEU A 86 9.21 18.09 6.76
N ARG A 87 9.65 18.13 5.50
CA ARG A 87 10.73 19.03 5.09
C ARG A 87 10.37 20.48 5.34
N GLY A 88 11.30 21.21 5.96
CA GLY A 88 11.13 22.65 6.25
C GLY A 88 10.26 22.96 7.46
N GLN A 89 9.78 21.98 8.19
CA GLN A 89 9.00 22.16 9.41
C GLN A 89 9.56 21.28 10.54
N CYS A 90 10.30 21.89 11.46
CA CYS A 90 10.84 21.20 12.62
C CYS A 90 9.72 20.55 13.43
N TRP A 91 9.95 19.30 13.88
CA TRP A 91 9.06 18.53 14.76
C TRP A 91 7.70 18.16 14.18
N LYS A 92 7.45 18.37 12.88
CA LYS A 92 6.24 17.89 12.20
C LYS A 92 6.53 16.64 11.40
N TYR A 93 5.60 15.69 11.47
CA TYR A 93 5.69 14.40 10.81
C TYR A 93 4.49 14.19 9.89
N VAL A 94 4.75 13.57 8.75
CA VAL A 94 3.74 12.95 7.90
C VAL A 94 3.74 11.45 8.14
N PHE A 95 2.55 10.89 8.34
CA PHE A 95 2.35 9.46 8.52
C PHE A 95 1.85 8.86 7.22
N PHE A 96 2.51 7.79 6.77
CA PHE A 96 2.09 6.96 5.65
C PHE A 96 1.50 5.67 6.22
N THR A 97 0.29 5.35 5.82
CA THR A 97 -0.45 4.21 6.36
C THR A 97 -1.10 3.43 5.25
N ASP A 98 -1.04 2.09 5.35
CA ASP A 98 -1.78 1.17 4.50
C ASP A 98 -2.80 0.41 5.36
N VAL A 99 -4.05 0.39 4.91
CA VAL A 99 -5.15 -0.34 5.57
C VAL A 99 -5.75 -1.38 4.63
N GLU A 100 -6.30 -2.45 5.22
CA GLU A 100 -6.88 -3.59 4.50
C GLU A 100 -8.38 -3.39 4.23
N CYS A 101 -8.71 -2.35 3.51
CA CYS A 101 -10.06 -2.13 3.00
C CYS A 101 -10.01 -1.06 1.89
N ASP A 102 -11.09 -0.97 1.12
CA ASP A 102 -11.34 0.16 0.22
C ASP A 102 -12.03 1.29 0.98
N LEU A 103 -11.23 2.25 1.49
CA LEU A 103 -11.76 3.42 2.19
C LEU A 103 -12.60 4.35 1.29
N THR A 104 -12.58 4.17 -0.02
CA THR A 104 -13.41 4.96 -0.93
C THR A 104 -14.84 4.43 -1.05
N ALA A 105 -15.13 3.27 -0.44
CA ALA A 105 -16.46 2.69 -0.42
C ALA A 105 -17.40 3.54 0.46
N PRO A 106 -18.69 3.70 0.06
CA PRO A 106 -19.65 4.59 0.75
C PRO A 106 -19.82 4.31 2.24
N GLN A 107 -19.63 3.08 2.67
CA GLN A 107 -19.75 2.67 4.08
C GLN A 107 -18.72 3.34 5.01
N TYR A 108 -17.65 3.92 4.48
CA TYR A 108 -16.58 4.58 5.26
C TYR A 108 -16.65 6.11 5.21
N GLU A 109 -17.71 6.70 4.65
CA GLU A 109 -17.84 8.15 4.51
C GLU A 109 -17.79 8.86 5.88
N ASP A 110 -18.50 8.35 6.89
CA ASP A 110 -18.46 8.87 8.28
C ASP A 110 -17.06 8.75 8.89
N LEU A 111 -16.36 7.64 8.66
CA LEU A 111 -14.98 7.46 9.11
C LEU A 111 -14.04 8.47 8.45
N LEU A 112 -14.16 8.67 7.14
CA LEU A 112 -13.32 9.63 6.40
C LEU A 112 -13.53 11.06 6.91
N GLN A 113 -14.77 11.44 7.23
CA GLN A 113 -15.05 12.73 7.84
C GLN A 113 -14.37 12.86 9.21
N LYS A 114 -14.51 11.87 10.09
CA LYS A 114 -13.88 11.87 11.42
C LYS A 114 -12.35 11.91 11.34
N LEU A 115 -11.75 11.17 10.39
CA LEU A 115 -10.32 11.21 10.13
C LEU A 115 -9.86 12.61 9.68
N ALA A 116 -10.61 13.24 8.77
CA ALA A 116 -10.31 14.59 8.31
C ALA A 116 -10.41 15.63 9.43
N GLU A 117 -11.34 15.49 10.37
CA GLU A 117 -11.49 16.36 11.54
C GLU A 117 -10.40 16.14 12.60
N THR A 118 -9.94 14.90 12.75
CA THR A 118 -8.91 14.51 13.73
C THR A 118 -7.51 14.91 13.29
N CYS A 119 -7.24 14.86 11.98
CA CYS A 119 -5.94 15.17 11.39
C CYS A 119 -5.79 16.66 11.09
N THR A 120 -4.54 17.17 11.10
CA THR A 120 -4.24 18.50 10.57
C THR A 120 -4.36 18.51 9.04
N SER A 121 -3.96 17.41 8.39
CA SER A 121 -4.23 17.14 6.98
C SER A 121 -4.42 15.63 6.79
N PHE A 122 -5.29 15.27 5.84
CA PHE A 122 -5.60 13.89 5.51
C PHE A 122 -5.74 13.75 3.99
N ARG A 123 -5.16 12.69 3.43
CA ARG A 123 -5.26 12.41 1.99
C ARG A 123 -5.21 10.91 1.71
N ILE A 124 -6.14 10.42 0.94
CA ILE A 124 -6.08 9.09 0.32
C ILE A 124 -5.16 9.20 -0.91
N LEU A 125 -4.15 8.33 -0.97
CA LEU A 125 -3.26 8.20 -2.12
C LEU A 125 -3.87 7.33 -3.20
N GLY A 126 -4.62 6.31 -2.78
CA GLY A 126 -5.35 5.41 -3.67
C GLY A 126 -5.84 4.16 -2.95
N SER A 127 -6.93 3.59 -3.49
CA SER A 127 -7.42 2.26 -3.13
C SER A 127 -7.19 1.32 -4.32
N TYR A 128 -6.68 0.14 -4.06
CA TYR A 128 -6.23 -0.80 -5.10
C TYR A 128 -6.26 -2.23 -4.59
N ALA A 129 -6.28 -3.20 -5.50
CA ALA A 129 -6.16 -4.60 -5.15
C ALA A 129 -4.75 -4.93 -4.65
N THR A 130 -4.67 -5.75 -3.62
CA THR A 130 -3.38 -6.29 -3.15
C THR A 130 -2.75 -7.09 -4.29
N GLY A 131 -1.49 -6.81 -4.59
CA GLY A 131 -0.73 -7.55 -5.59
C GLY A 131 -0.52 -9.01 -5.16
N PRO A 132 -0.20 -9.92 -6.09
CA PRO A 132 0.13 -11.29 -5.78
C PRO A 132 1.32 -11.34 -4.82
N GLN A 133 1.26 -12.19 -3.81
CA GLN A 133 2.43 -12.55 -3.03
C GLN A 133 3.28 -13.48 -3.89
N LEU A 134 4.49 -13.05 -4.20
CA LEU A 134 5.41 -13.81 -5.05
C LEU A 134 5.88 -15.12 -4.43
N ASP A 135 5.71 -15.29 -3.11
CA ASP A 135 5.93 -16.56 -2.41
C ASP A 135 4.99 -17.70 -2.87
N ARG A 136 3.85 -17.33 -3.50
CA ARG A 136 2.90 -18.29 -4.09
C ARG A 136 3.09 -18.51 -5.60
N ILE A 137 3.88 -17.68 -6.24
CA ILE A 137 4.35 -17.92 -7.60
C ILE A 137 5.57 -18.81 -7.42
N GLY A 138 5.37 -20.12 -7.54
CA GLY A 138 6.48 -21.05 -7.53
C GLY A 138 7.53 -20.55 -8.52
N LEU A 139 8.73 -20.25 -8.04
CA LEU A 139 9.86 -19.90 -8.91
C LEU A 139 10.26 -21.07 -9.81
N ASP A 140 9.57 -22.19 -9.66
CA ASP A 140 9.71 -23.40 -10.46
C ASP A 140 8.98 -23.32 -11.82
N ASP A 141 8.05 -22.34 -11.97
CA ASP A 141 7.33 -22.13 -13.25
C ASP A 141 8.10 -21.23 -14.24
N VAL A 142 9.31 -20.80 -13.91
CA VAL A 142 10.25 -20.19 -14.84
C VAL A 142 11.26 -21.25 -15.32
N GLU A 143 10.75 -22.46 -15.60
CA GLU A 143 11.52 -23.43 -16.35
C GLU A 143 11.62 -23.00 -17.81
N ASP A 144 12.86 -22.77 -18.21
CA ASP A 144 13.48 -23.07 -19.47
C ASP A 144 12.53 -23.20 -20.68
N GLY A 145 12.12 -22.02 -21.20
CA GLY A 145 11.74 -21.96 -22.61
C GLY A 145 12.98 -22.15 -23.47
N HIS A 146 13.52 -23.39 -23.51
CA HIS A 146 14.41 -23.85 -24.56
C HIS A 146 13.58 -24.65 -25.54
N ALA A 147 13.28 -24.05 -26.65
CA ALA A 147 13.10 -24.66 -27.95
C ALA A 147 13.50 -23.68 -29.02
#